data_06da29f8d874595d4fa19f8369ca482e
#
_entry.id   06da29f8d874595d4fa19f8369ca482e
#
_cell.length_a   1.000
_cell.length_b   1.000
_cell.length_c   1.000
_cell.angle_alpha   90.00
_cell.angle_beta   90.00
_cell.angle_gamma   90.00
#
_symmetry.space_group_name_H-M   'P 1'
#
loop_
_entity.id
_entity.type
_entity.pdbx_description
1 polymer ?
#
loop_
_entity_poly.entity_id
_entity_poly.type
_entity_poly.pdbx_seq_one_letter_code
_entity_poly.pdbx_strand_id
1 'polypeptide(L)'
;MMNYYVMTLFPEMVYSGLNTSIIGRAMEKNLLSLECVDIRKYTKEKHGHVDDAPYGGGAGMVMQAQPIYDCYMDLCKNKIGKKPRVIYLTPQGKTFNQQMSREFAKEEELVFLCGHYEGIDERILEMIVTDYVSIGDYVLTGGELAAMVMIDSIS
;
A
#
# COMPACT_ATOMS: atom_id res chain seq x y z
N MET A 1 3.76 -5.82 18.71
CA MET A 1 3.42 -6.56 17.48
C MET A 1 3.24 -5.57 16.33
N MET A 2 3.83 -5.87 15.18
CA MET A 2 3.65 -5.05 13.98
C MET A 2 2.38 -5.46 13.23
N ASN A 3 1.55 -4.49 12.89
CA ASN A 3 0.36 -4.70 12.08
C ASN A 3 0.55 -4.03 10.72
N TYR A 4 0.57 -4.83 9.66
CA TYR A 4 0.68 -4.34 8.29
C TYR A 4 -0.70 -4.31 7.63
N TYR A 5 -0.97 -3.21 6.94
CA TYR A 5 -2.17 -3.05 6.11
C TYR A 5 -1.73 -2.70 4.70
N VAL A 6 -2.16 -3.47 3.73
CA VAL A 6 -1.78 -3.23 2.33
C VAL A 6 -3.03 -2.91 1.52
N MET A 7 -3.14 -1.67 1.05
CA MET A 7 -4.22 -1.23 0.16
C MET A 7 -3.80 -1.54 -1.27
N THR A 8 -4.52 -2.44 -1.92
CA THR A 8 -4.07 -3.01 -3.19
C THR A 8 -5.27 -3.44 -4.06
N LEU A 9 -5.05 -3.57 -5.37
CA LEU A 9 -6.01 -4.20 -6.27
C LEU A 9 -5.84 -5.73 -6.32
N PHE A 10 -4.78 -6.26 -5.73
CA PHE A 10 -4.42 -7.68 -5.80
C PHE A 10 -4.06 -8.23 -4.41
N PRO A 11 -5.05 -8.30 -3.49
CA PRO A 11 -4.78 -8.72 -2.12
C PRO A 11 -4.23 -10.14 -2.03
N GLU A 12 -4.68 -11.06 -2.89
CA GLU A 12 -4.20 -12.44 -2.87
C GLU A 12 -2.72 -12.56 -3.24
N MET A 13 -2.26 -11.75 -4.19
CA MET A 13 -0.85 -11.74 -4.59
C MET A 13 0.05 -11.41 -3.40
N VAL A 14 -0.32 -10.40 -2.64
CA VAL A 14 0.47 -9.94 -1.50
C VAL A 14 0.38 -10.92 -0.34
N TYR A 15 -0.84 -11.30 0.02
CA TYR A 15 -1.05 -12.19 1.16
C TYR A 15 -0.41 -13.55 0.94
N SER A 16 -0.68 -14.19 -0.20
CA SER A 16 -0.12 -15.51 -0.50
C SER A 16 1.40 -15.48 -0.61
N GLY A 17 1.96 -14.41 -1.17
CA GLY A 17 3.40 -14.28 -1.31
C GLY A 17 4.13 -14.10 0.01
N LEU A 18 3.50 -13.44 0.98
CA LEU A 18 4.11 -13.19 2.28
C LEU A 18 3.77 -14.26 3.33
N ASN A 19 2.63 -14.93 3.21
CA ASN A 19 2.22 -15.95 4.17
C ASN A 19 2.93 -17.28 3.93
N THR A 20 4.24 -17.24 3.89
CA THR A 20 5.10 -18.41 3.67
C THR A 20 6.36 -18.28 4.51
N SER A 21 6.99 -19.44 4.77
CA SER A 21 8.31 -19.51 5.44
C SER A 21 8.35 -18.70 6.75
N ILE A 22 9.34 -17.86 6.92
CA ILE A 22 9.60 -17.14 8.18
C ILE A 22 8.45 -16.17 8.51
N ILE A 23 7.97 -15.42 7.53
CA ILE A 23 6.89 -14.45 7.75
C ILE A 23 5.59 -15.19 8.06
N GLY A 24 5.28 -16.28 7.34
CA GLY A 24 4.11 -17.09 7.63
C GLY A 24 4.13 -17.66 9.04
N ARG A 25 5.28 -18.12 9.51
CA ARG A 25 5.43 -18.61 10.86
C ARG A 25 5.27 -17.52 11.92
N ALA A 26 5.77 -16.32 11.61
CA ALA A 26 5.61 -15.17 12.50
C ALA A 26 4.14 -14.78 12.65
N MET A 27 3.37 -14.87 11.55
CA MET A 27 1.93 -14.61 11.59
C MET A 27 1.19 -15.65 12.43
N GLU A 28 1.53 -16.92 12.28
CA GLU A 28 0.93 -17.99 13.08
C GLU A 28 1.18 -17.82 14.58
N LYS A 29 2.35 -17.29 14.93
CA LYS A 29 2.72 -17.04 16.32
C LYS A 29 2.25 -15.68 16.84
N ASN A 30 1.49 -14.94 16.05
CA ASN A 30 0.99 -13.61 16.40
C ASN A 30 2.10 -12.60 16.71
N LEU A 31 3.25 -12.72 16.05
CA LEU A 31 4.35 -11.76 16.15
C LEU A 31 4.17 -10.58 15.22
N LEU A 32 3.40 -10.78 14.15
CA LEU A 32 2.97 -9.73 13.23
C LEU A 32 1.63 -10.11 12.62
N SER A 33 0.91 -9.12 12.10
CA SER A 33 -0.31 -9.34 11.33
C SER A 33 -0.22 -8.68 9.97
N LEU A 34 -0.91 -9.26 9.00
CA LEU A 34 -0.98 -8.74 7.63
C LEU A 34 -2.42 -8.77 7.16
N GLU A 35 -2.96 -7.59 6.84
CA GLU A 35 -4.27 -7.47 6.25
C GLU A 35 -4.14 -6.79 4.89
N CYS A 36 -4.50 -7.51 3.83
CA CYS A 36 -4.48 -6.99 2.47
C CYS A 36 -5.91 -6.61 2.09
N VAL A 37 -6.10 -5.33 1.81
CA VAL A 37 -7.44 -4.76 1.61
C VAL A 37 -7.62 -4.42 0.13
N ASP A 38 -8.70 -4.95 -0.46
CA ASP A 38 -9.03 -4.74 -1.85
C ASP A 38 -9.69 -3.37 -2.03
N ILE A 39 -8.98 -2.47 -2.70
CA ILE A 39 -9.47 -1.11 -2.97
C ILE A 39 -10.77 -1.14 -3.80
N ARG A 40 -10.95 -2.17 -4.65
CA ARG A 40 -12.16 -2.30 -5.48
C ARG A 40 -13.44 -2.42 -4.66
N LYS A 41 -13.37 -2.90 -3.43
CA LYS A 41 -14.54 -3.02 -2.56
C LYS A 41 -15.11 -1.67 -2.12
N TYR A 42 -14.37 -0.59 -2.34
CA TYR A 42 -14.77 0.75 -1.93
C TYR A 42 -15.22 1.63 -3.11
N THR A 43 -15.20 1.11 -4.33
CA THR A 43 -15.67 1.88 -5.49
C THR A 43 -17.19 1.99 -5.47
N LYS A 44 -17.68 3.14 -5.90
CA LYS A 44 -19.11 3.39 -6.11
C LYS A 44 -19.52 3.14 -7.55
N GLU A 45 -18.56 2.78 -8.40
CA GLU A 45 -18.82 2.46 -9.80
C GLU A 45 -19.54 1.12 -9.92
N LYS A 46 -20.55 1.06 -10.81
CA LYS A 46 -21.41 -0.12 -10.99
C LYS A 46 -20.62 -1.38 -11.37
N HIS A 47 -19.53 -1.22 -12.12
CA HIS A 47 -18.71 -2.34 -12.59
C HIS A 47 -17.42 -2.53 -11.82
N GLY A 48 -17.29 -1.89 -10.65
CA GLY A 48 -16.11 -2.04 -9.81
C GLY A 48 -14.86 -1.34 -10.34
N HIS A 49 -15.00 -0.35 -11.18
CA HIS A 49 -13.86 0.40 -11.72
C HIS A 49 -13.23 1.29 -10.65
N VAL A 50 -11.90 1.36 -10.66
CA VAL A 50 -11.11 2.18 -9.73
C VAL A 50 -10.19 3.15 -10.46
N ASP A 51 -10.26 3.19 -11.78
CA ASP A 51 -9.39 3.99 -12.64
C ASP A 51 -10.19 4.98 -13.47
N ASP A 52 -9.54 6.08 -13.89
CA ASP A 52 -10.14 7.14 -14.68
C ASP A 52 -9.04 7.87 -15.44
N ALA A 53 -9.45 8.80 -16.33
CA ALA A 53 -8.52 9.67 -17.02
C ALA A 53 -7.81 10.61 -16.03
N PRO A 54 -6.53 11.00 -16.30
CA PRO A 54 -5.83 11.90 -15.41
C PRO A 54 -6.54 13.25 -15.27
N TYR A 55 -6.49 13.80 -14.07
CA TYR A 55 -7.02 15.15 -13.83
C TYR A 55 -6.23 16.18 -14.66
N GLY A 56 -6.95 17.02 -15.36
CA GLY A 56 -6.33 18.01 -16.24
C GLY A 56 -5.96 17.50 -17.62
N GLY A 57 -6.29 16.24 -17.94
CA GLY A 57 -6.00 15.61 -19.22
C GLY A 57 -4.70 14.83 -19.21
N GLY A 58 -4.34 14.29 -20.33
CA GLY A 58 -3.15 13.47 -20.47
C GLY A 58 -3.48 12.06 -20.96
N ALA A 59 -2.45 11.30 -21.33
CA ALA A 59 -2.60 9.92 -21.77
C ALA A 59 -2.61 8.96 -20.58
N GLY A 60 -3.23 7.80 -20.77
CA GLY A 60 -3.25 6.74 -19.76
C GLY A 60 -4.36 6.88 -18.74
N MET A 61 -4.37 5.95 -17.81
CA MET A 61 -5.39 5.89 -16.76
C MET A 61 -4.72 6.01 -15.39
N VAL A 62 -5.40 6.65 -14.45
CA VAL A 62 -4.94 6.75 -13.06
C VAL A 62 -5.99 6.16 -12.13
N MET A 63 -5.56 5.71 -10.96
CA MET A 63 -6.48 5.23 -9.93
C MET A 63 -7.23 6.40 -9.31
N GLN A 64 -8.54 6.25 -9.17
CA GLN A 64 -9.42 7.28 -8.64
C GLN A 64 -9.20 7.52 -7.15
N ALA A 65 -9.38 8.78 -6.72
CA ALA A 65 -9.25 9.16 -5.33
C ALA A 65 -10.33 8.53 -4.42
N GLN A 66 -11.57 8.44 -4.89
CA GLN A 66 -12.70 8.02 -4.04
C GLN A 66 -12.52 6.63 -3.42
N PRO A 67 -12.22 5.55 -4.18
CA PRO A 67 -12.07 4.24 -3.57
C PRO A 67 -10.89 4.19 -2.59
N ILE A 68 -9.80 4.87 -2.92
CA ILE A 68 -8.62 4.92 -2.05
C ILE A 68 -8.94 5.67 -0.75
N TYR A 69 -9.61 6.81 -0.85
CA TYR A 69 -9.99 7.61 0.31
C TYR A 69 -10.91 6.82 1.25
N ASP A 70 -11.94 6.19 0.70
CA ASP A 70 -12.90 5.43 1.50
C ASP A 70 -12.23 4.21 2.15
N CYS A 71 -11.35 3.53 1.43
CA CYS A 71 -10.55 2.43 1.98
C CYS A 71 -9.68 2.93 3.14
N TYR A 72 -8.96 4.02 2.94
CA TYR A 72 -8.11 4.63 3.95
C TYR A 72 -8.92 5.02 5.20
N MET A 73 -10.06 5.67 5.01
CA MET A 73 -10.91 6.10 6.13
C MET A 73 -11.45 4.92 6.92
N ASP A 74 -11.83 3.85 6.24
CA ASP A 74 -12.27 2.62 6.91
C ASP A 74 -11.15 2.04 7.78
N LEU A 75 -9.93 1.97 7.26
CA LEU A 75 -8.79 1.52 8.04
C LEU A 75 -8.54 2.41 9.26
N CYS A 76 -8.55 3.72 9.09
CA CYS A 76 -8.31 4.65 10.18
C CYS A 76 -9.36 4.56 11.28
N LYS A 77 -10.64 4.46 10.90
CA LYS A 77 -11.75 4.48 11.87
C LYS A 77 -11.99 3.12 12.52
N ASN A 78 -11.95 2.04 11.74
CA ASN A 78 -12.45 0.74 12.18
C ASN A 78 -11.35 -0.28 12.50
N LYS A 79 -10.11 -0.03 12.09
CA LYS A 79 -9.02 -0.97 12.28
C LYS A 79 -7.89 -0.41 13.14
N ILE A 80 -7.43 0.79 12.85
CA ILE A 80 -6.24 1.37 13.46
C ILE A 80 -6.59 2.32 14.61
N GLY A 81 -7.61 3.14 14.44
CA GLY A 81 -8.07 4.09 15.46
C GLY A 81 -7.33 5.43 15.46
N LYS A 82 -6.41 5.64 14.55
CA LYS A 82 -5.62 6.87 14.41
C LYS A 82 -5.11 7.01 12.99
N LYS A 83 -4.47 8.14 12.67
CA LYS A 83 -3.81 8.33 11.37
C LYS A 83 -2.47 7.60 11.37
N PRO A 84 -2.27 6.59 10.52
CA PRO A 84 -1.03 5.82 10.46
C PRO A 84 -0.01 6.46 9.53
N ARG A 85 1.22 5.95 9.56
CA ARG A 85 2.16 6.19 8.46
C ARG A 85 1.65 5.43 7.24
N VAL A 86 1.62 6.13 6.09
CA VAL A 86 1.19 5.56 4.82
C VAL A 86 2.35 5.64 3.84
N ILE A 87 2.82 4.50 3.38
CA ILE A 87 3.94 4.38 2.45
C ILE A 87 3.38 4.14 1.05
N TYR A 88 3.67 5.05 0.14
CA TYR A 88 3.34 4.90 -1.27
C TYR A 88 4.59 4.47 -2.03
N LEU A 89 4.49 3.35 -2.75
CA LEU A 89 5.58 2.76 -3.51
C LEU A 89 5.67 3.43 -4.89
N THR A 90 6.75 4.14 -5.14
CA THR A 90 6.93 4.87 -6.40
C THR A 90 8.42 4.96 -6.75
N PRO A 91 8.80 4.80 -8.04
CA PRO A 91 10.20 4.97 -8.45
C PRO A 91 10.78 6.35 -8.14
N GLN A 92 9.93 7.35 -7.92
CA GLN A 92 10.32 8.73 -7.65
C GLN A 92 10.52 9.01 -6.16
N GLY A 93 10.27 8.01 -5.30
CA GLY A 93 10.41 8.17 -3.87
C GLY A 93 11.84 8.04 -3.39
N LYS A 94 12.02 8.22 -2.08
CA LYS A 94 13.32 8.02 -1.44
C LYS A 94 13.70 6.54 -1.51
N THR A 95 14.94 6.25 -1.91
CA THR A 95 15.40 4.87 -2.05
C THR A 95 15.46 4.15 -0.72
N PHE A 96 14.76 3.03 -0.63
CA PHE A 96 14.69 2.19 0.56
C PHE A 96 16.05 1.57 0.85
N ASN A 97 16.43 1.56 2.12
CA ASN A 97 17.67 0.95 2.60
C ASN A 97 17.44 0.32 3.98
N GLN A 98 18.50 -0.32 4.50
CA GLN A 98 18.40 -1.03 5.77
C GLN A 98 18.10 -0.10 6.95
N GLN A 99 18.61 1.12 6.92
CA GLN A 99 18.32 2.09 7.98
C GLN A 99 16.84 2.45 8.02
N MET A 100 16.24 2.69 6.85
CA MET A 100 14.79 2.95 6.75
C MET A 100 13.99 1.76 7.24
N SER A 101 14.42 0.55 6.90
CA SER A 101 13.78 -0.68 7.37
C SER A 101 13.74 -0.71 8.91
N ARG A 102 14.85 -0.40 9.56
CA ARG A 102 14.91 -0.35 11.03
C ARG A 102 14.03 0.73 11.63
N GLU A 103 13.94 1.89 10.97
CA GLU A 103 13.08 2.97 11.43
C GLU A 103 11.60 2.60 11.32
N PHE A 104 11.19 2.02 10.19
CA PHE A 104 9.82 1.56 10.02
C PHE A 104 9.46 0.44 11.01
N ALA A 105 10.42 -0.40 11.37
CA ALA A 105 10.20 -1.49 12.31
C ALA A 105 9.83 -1.01 13.72
N LYS A 106 10.06 0.26 14.04
CA LYS A 106 9.69 0.85 15.34
C LYS A 106 8.21 1.21 15.42
N GLU A 107 7.49 1.21 14.30
CA GLU A 107 6.07 1.52 14.28
C GLU A 107 5.24 0.33 14.74
N GLU A 108 4.05 0.60 15.26
CA GLU A 108 3.10 -0.45 15.63
C GLU A 108 2.23 -0.87 14.45
N GLU A 109 1.94 0.05 13.56
CA GLU A 109 1.21 -0.22 12.32
C GLU A 109 1.82 0.56 11.16
N LEU A 110 1.79 -0.07 9.98
CA LEU A 110 2.21 0.56 8.72
C LEU A 110 1.17 0.25 7.66
N VAL A 111 0.82 1.27 6.87
CA VAL A 111 -0.08 1.14 5.73
C VAL A 111 0.74 1.30 4.47
N PHE A 112 0.58 0.38 3.53
CA PHE A 112 1.21 0.44 2.21
C PHE A 112 0.13 0.70 1.17
N LEU A 113 0.37 1.67 0.30
CA LEU A 113 -0.52 1.98 -0.81
C LEU A 113 0.14 1.55 -2.11
N CYS A 114 -0.47 0.59 -2.78
CA CYS A 114 0.04 0.01 -4.02
C CYS A 114 -0.69 0.62 -5.21
N GLY A 115 0.04 1.34 -6.06
CA GLY A 115 -0.52 1.95 -7.25
C GLY A 115 -0.43 1.04 -8.46
N HIS A 116 -1.22 1.34 -9.47
CA HIS A 116 -1.25 0.69 -10.77
C HIS A 116 -1.51 1.70 -11.86
N TYR A 117 -1.54 1.24 -13.11
CA TYR A 117 -1.75 2.09 -14.30
C TYR A 117 -0.67 3.16 -14.39
N GLU A 118 -1.04 4.40 -14.70
CA GLU A 118 -0.11 5.54 -14.79
C GLU A 118 0.16 6.16 -13.41
N GLY A 119 -0.40 5.58 -12.35
CA GLY A 119 -0.25 6.08 -10.99
C GLY A 119 -1.59 6.32 -10.31
N ILE A 120 -1.57 7.18 -9.31
CA ILE A 120 -2.72 7.49 -8.48
C ILE A 120 -3.02 8.98 -8.60
N ASP A 121 -4.30 9.36 -8.51
CA ASP A 121 -4.73 10.75 -8.48
C ASP A 121 -3.93 11.52 -7.42
N GLU A 122 -3.23 12.55 -7.83
CA GLU A 122 -2.35 13.34 -6.97
C GLU A 122 -3.05 13.91 -5.73
N ARG A 123 -4.32 14.22 -5.86
CA ARG A 123 -5.09 14.82 -4.76
C ARG A 123 -5.16 13.91 -3.54
N ILE A 124 -5.35 12.61 -3.76
CA ILE A 124 -5.42 11.66 -2.66
C ILE A 124 -4.02 11.39 -2.09
N LEU A 125 -2.99 11.36 -2.92
CA LEU A 125 -1.62 11.17 -2.45
C LEU A 125 -1.24 12.27 -1.47
N GLU A 126 -1.53 13.52 -1.79
CA GLU A 126 -1.24 14.66 -0.93
C GLU A 126 -1.99 14.60 0.40
N MET A 127 -3.17 14.00 0.41
CA MET A 127 -3.98 13.93 1.62
C MET A 127 -3.52 12.87 2.61
N ILE A 128 -3.08 11.70 2.13
CA ILE A 128 -2.90 10.53 3.01
C ILE A 128 -1.47 10.01 3.09
N VAL A 129 -0.64 10.23 2.07
CA VAL A 129 0.70 9.63 2.03
C VAL A 129 1.66 10.38 2.93
N THR A 130 2.37 9.66 3.78
CA THR A 130 3.40 10.22 4.65
C THR A 130 4.80 9.97 4.14
N ASP A 131 5.01 8.90 3.38
CA ASP A 131 6.33 8.48 2.90
C ASP A 131 6.22 8.01 1.45
N TYR A 132 7.04 8.60 0.57
CA TYR A 132 7.19 8.16 -0.81
C TYR A 132 8.47 7.36 -0.90
N VAL A 133 8.39 6.07 -1.25
CA VAL A 133 9.53 5.16 -1.18
C VAL A 133 9.72 4.40 -2.50
N SER A 134 10.96 4.32 -2.94
CA SER A 134 11.40 3.53 -4.09
C SER A 134 12.26 2.37 -3.61
N ILE A 135 12.11 1.20 -4.24
CA ILE A 135 13.01 0.06 -3.95
C ILE A 135 14.19 -0.02 -4.95
N GLY A 136 14.25 0.92 -5.89
CA GLY A 136 15.33 0.95 -6.87
C GLY A 136 14.94 1.78 -8.07
N ASP A 137 15.90 2.00 -8.95
CA ASP A 137 15.73 2.84 -10.13
C ASP A 137 15.23 2.01 -11.32
N TYR A 138 13.98 1.53 -11.19
CA TYR A 138 13.29 0.76 -12.24
C TYR A 138 11.78 0.81 -12.00
N VAL A 139 11.02 0.49 -13.04
CA VAL A 139 9.55 0.56 -13.01
C VAL A 139 8.97 -0.85 -12.98
N LEU A 140 8.02 -1.07 -12.07
CA LEU A 140 7.25 -2.31 -11.98
C LEU A 140 5.82 -2.07 -12.48
N THR A 141 5.08 -3.14 -12.72
CA THR A 141 3.69 -3.04 -13.16
C THR A 141 2.76 -2.47 -12.09
N GLY A 142 3.17 -2.56 -10.82
CA GLY A 142 2.42 -2.02 -9.70
C GLY A 142 3.26 -2.02 -8.44
N GLY A 143 2.70 -1.55 -7.35
CA GLY A 143 3.41 -1.40 -6.08
C GLY A 143 3.50 -2.66 -5.22
N GLU A 144 2.82 -3.76 -5.60
CA GLU A 144 2.71 -4.95 -4.76
C GLU A 144 4.06 -5.60 -4.46
N LEU A 145 4.89 -5.83 -5.49
CA LEU A 145 6.20 -6.44 -5.28
C LEU A 145 7.09 -5.58 -4.39
N ALA A 146 7.06 -4.26 -4.60
CA ALA A 146 7.83 -3.33 -3.77
C ALA A 146 7.36 -3.35 -2.31
N ALA A 147 6.06 -3.39 -2.08
CA ALA A 147 5.50 -3.51 -0.73
C ALA A 147 5.96 -4.82 -0.07
N MET A 148 5.94 -5.92 -0.82
CA MET A 148 6.40 -7.22 -0.31
C MET A 148 7.87 -7.20 0.05
N VAL A 149 8.72 -6.56 -0.76
CA VAL A 149 10.15 -6.41 -0.45
C VAL A 149 10.33 -5.64 0.86
N MET A 150 9.62 -4.54 1.03
CA MET A 150 9.72 -3.74 2.26
C MET A 150 9.24 -4.52 3.48
N ILE A 151 8.09 -5.17 3.40
CA ILE A 151 7.54 -5.94 4.51
C ILE A 151 8.50 -7.06 4.91
N ASP A 152 9.07 -7.76 3.93
CA ASP A 152 10.06 -8.80 4.20
C ASP A 152 11.25 -8.23 4.97
N SER A 153 11.76 -7.09 4.54
CA SER A 153 12.91 -6.45 5.17
C SER A 153 12.59 -5.93 6.58
N ILE A 154 11.43 -5.32 6.76
CA ILE A 154 11.03 -4.69 8.03
C ILE A 154 10.74 -5.76 9.10
N SER A 155 10.25 -6.90 8.70
CA SER A 155 9.88 -7.99 9.62
C SER A 155 11.10 -8.81 10.15
#